data_63dfc35401d841c8736ef65b61cbbd1f
#
_entry.id   63dfc35401d841c8736ef65b61cbbd1f
#
_cell.length_a   1.000
_cell.length_b   1.000
_cell.length_c   1.000
_cell.angle_alpha   90.00
_cell.angle_beta   90.00
_cell.angle_gamma   90.00
#
_symmetry.space_group_name_H-M   'P 1'
#
loop_
_entity.id
_entity.type
_entity.pdbx_description
1 polymer ?
#
loop_
_entity_poly.entity_id
_entity_poly.type
_entity_poly.pdbx_seq_one_letter_code
_entity_poly.pdbx_strand_id
1 'polypeptide(L)'
;MKRSILAAVTGLVVWVLVASLLDRGLRLGLAGYAAAEPTLSFTLGMKLARLILGAFASLAAGATAAAIARSSPRVPWVVGVILLVAFVPGHLRIWAKFPVWYHLVFLTTLVPLVAFGAALLSRRAATAKPA
;
A
#
# COMPACT_ATOMS: atom_id res chain seq x y z
N MET A 1 14.78 -16.92 9.81
CA MET A 1 13.39 -16.86 10.24
C MET A 1 13.04 -15.56 10.97
N LYS A 2 13.67 -15.19 12.06
CA LYS A 2 13.42 -13.93 12.81
C LYS A 2 13.46 -12.68 11.94
N ARG A 3 14.43 -12.58 11.03
CA ARG A 3 14.59 -11.44 10.10
C ARG A 3 13.46 -11.32 9.08
N SER A 4 12.94 -12.44 8.57
CA SER A 4 11.80 -12.43 7.64
C SER A 4 10.51 -12.00 8.32
N ILE A 5 10.30 -12.42 9.58
CA ILE A 5 9.17 -11.98 10.39
C ILE A 5 9.27 -10.48 10.67
N LEU A 6 10.45 -10.01 11.10
CA LEU A 6 10.68 -8.59 11.32
C LEU A 6 10.42 -7.77 10.05
N ALA A 7 10.92 -8.23 8.91
CA ALA A 7 10.72 -7.58 7.62
C ALA A 7 9.23 -7.50 7.24
N ALA A 8 8.48 -8.59 7.44
CA ALA A 8 7.05 -8.61 7.17
C ALA A 8 6.27 -7.65 8.09
N VAL A 9 6.51 -7.72 9.39
CA VAL A 9 5.86 -6.83 10.37
C VAL A 9 6.18 -5.37 10.08
N THR A 10 7.45 -5.05 9.85
CA THR A 10 7.84 -3.66 9.54
C THR A 10 7.22 -3.18 8.23
N GLY A 11 7.16 -4.02 7.20
CA GLY A 11 6.47 -3.69 5.94
C GLY A 11 4.99 -3.35 6.17
N LEU A 12 4.28 -4.14 6.97
CA LEU A 12 2.88 -3.88 7.33
C LEU A 12 2.73 -2.55 8.10
N VAL A 13 3.58 -2.32 9.08
CA VAL A 13 3.59 -1.07 9.87
C VAL A 13 3.86 0.14 8.96
N VAL A 14 4.82 0.06 8.06
CA VAL A 14 5.13 1.12 7.09
C VAL A 14 3.94 1.39 6.19
N TRP A 15 3.23 0.36 5.71
CA TRP A 15 2.01 0.55 4.93
C TRP A 15 1.00 1.42 5.67
N VAL A 16 0.71 1.07 6.93
CA VAL A 16 -0.26 1.80 7.77
C VAL A 16 0.20 3.23 8.02
N LEU A 17 1.49 3.43 8.35
CA LEU A 17 2.05 4.77 8.63
C LEU A 17 2.00 5.66 7.39
N VAL A 18 2.45 5.17 6.23
CA VAL A 18 2.44 5.94 4.98
C VAL A 18 1.02 6.25 4.55
N ALA A 19 0.12 5.27 4.59
CA ALA A 19 -1.28 5.49 4.26
C ALA A 19 -1.94 6.52 5.18
N SER A 20 -1.68 6.46 6.48
CA SER A 20 -2.23 7.40 7.48
C SER A 20 -1.69 8.82 7.27
N LEU A 21 -0.40 8.97 7.00
CA LEU A 21 0.21 10.28 6.74
C LEU A 21 -0.33 10.90 5.46
N LEU A 22 -0.43 10.12 4.39
CA LEU A 22 -0.97 10.60 3.11
C LEU A 22 -2.46 10.91 3.21
N ASP A 23 -3.25 10.09 3.95
CA ASP A 23 -4.65 10.38 4.19
C ASP A 23 -4.85 11.70 4.96
N ARG A 24 -4.02 11.94 5.97
CA ARG A 24 -3.99 13.24 6.65
C ARG A 24 -3.64 14.38 5.70
N GLY A 25 -2.72 14.16 4.79
CA GLY A 25 -2.40 15.11 3.73
C GLY A 25 -3.60 15.42 2.82
N LEU A 26 -4.38 14.40 2.45
CA LEU A 26 -5.61 14.57 1.69
C LEU A 26 -6.67 15.37 2.46
N ARG A 27 -6.84 15.12 3.75
CA ARG A 27 -7.77 15.88 4.60
C ARG A 27 -7.42 17.36 4.68
N LEU A 28 -6.13 17.68 4.69
CA LEU A 28 -5.65 19.06 4.79
C LEU A 28 -5.57 19.78 3.45
N GLY A 29 -5.23 19.05 2.38
CA GLY A 29 -4.90 19.64 1.08
C GLY A 29 -5.97 19.50 0.00
N LEU A 30 -6.87 18.50 0.12
CA LEU A 30 -7.90 18.28 -0.89
C LEU A 30 -9.25 18.81 -0.42
N ALA A 31 -9.74 19.86 -1.09
CA ALA A 31 -10.97 20.53 -0.72
C ALA A 31 -12.17 19.55 -0.66
N GLY A 32 -12.90 19.59 0.45
CA GLY A 32 -14.09 18.76 0.68
C GLY A 32 -13.80 17.31 1.07
N TYR A 33 -12.55 16.85 1.06
CA TYR A 33 -12.21 15.46 1.37
C TYR A 33 -12.62 15.07 2.81
N ALA A 34 -12.22 15.87 3.80
CA ALA A 34 -12.56 15.61 5.20
C ALA A 34 -14.08 15.61 5.46
N ALA A 35 -14.83 16.44 4.74
CA ALA A 35 -16.29 16.49 4.84
C ALA A 35 -16.98 15.26 4.18
N ALA A 36 -16.37 14.69 3.15
CA ALA A 36 -16.88 13.52 2.45
C ALA A 36 -16.64 12.20 3.21
N GLU A 37 -15.64 12.13 4.08
CA GLU A 37 -15.24 10.90 4.77
C GLU A 37 -16.33 10.23 5.60
N PRO A 38 -17.08 10.94 6.47
CA PRO A 38 -18.05 10.29 7.36
C PRO A 38 -19.15 9.52 6.61
N THR A 39 -19.53 10.00 5.42
CA THR A 39 -20.54 9.39 4.56
C THR A 39 -19.97 8.60 3.40
N LEU A 40 -18.65 8.61 3.23
CA LEU A 40 -17.92 8.00 2.09
C LEU A 40 -18.43 8.54 0.73
N SER A 41 -18.88 9.79 0.69
CA SER A 41 -19.41 10.45 -0.50
C SER A 41 -18.28 11.10 -1.35
N PHE A 42 -17.25 10.32 -1.68
CA PHE A 42 -16.10 10.79 -2.42
C PHE A 42 -16.38 11.04 -3.91
N THR A 43 -15.87 12.15 -4.41
CA THR A 43 -15.82 12.42 -5.85
C THR A 43 -14.88 11.44 -6.58
N LEU A 44 -14.92 11.43 -7.90
CA LEU A 44 -13.97 10.64 -8.70
C LEU A 44 -12.52 11.00 -8.37
N GLY A 45 -12.19 12.30 -8.31
CA GLY A 45 -10.85 12.76 -7.96
C GLY A 45 -10.38 12.30 -6.59
N MET A 46 -11.26 12.32 -5.58
CA MET A 46 -10.97 11.82 -4.24
C MET A 46 -10.74 10.30 -4.23
N LYS A 47 -11.53 9.53 -5.00
CA LYS A 47 -11.33 8.07 -5.15
C LYS A 47 -10.00 7.75 -5.80
N LEU A 48 -9.62 8.48 -6.85
CA LEU A 48 -8.31 8.34 -7.50
C LEU A 48 -7.17 8.70 -6.55
N ALA A 49 -7.30 9.78 -5.79
CA ALA A 49 -6.31 10.16 -4.79
C ALA A 49 -6.11 9.07 -3.72
N ARG A 50 -7.18 8.42 -3.27
CA ARG A 50 -7.10 7.29 -2.34
C ARG A 50 -6.42 6.06 -2.95
N LEU A 51 -6.66 5.76 -4.21
CA LEU A 51 -5.96 4.68 -4.92
C LEU A 51 -4.47 4.98 -5.06
N ILE A 52 -4.09 6.20 -5.39
CA ILE A 52 -2.69 6.65 -5.46
C ILE A 52 -2.03 6.56 -4.08
N LEU A 53 -2.70 7.00 -3.04
CA LEU A 53 -2.25 6.85 -1.64
C LEU A 53 -1.95 5.38 -1.31
N GLY A 54 -2.86 4.47 -1.61
CA GLY A 54 -2.68 3.03 -1.41
C GLY A 54 -1.51 2.47 -2.22
N ALA A 55 -1.30 2.98 -3.44
CA ALA A 55 -0.18 2.60 -4.28
C ALA A 55 1.17 3.00 -3.65
N PHE A 56 1.32 4.25 -3.20
CA PHE A 56 2.53 4.71 -2.51
C PHE A 56 2.80 3.94 -1.23
N ALA A 57 1.78 3.70 -0.41
CA ALA A 57 1.91 2.90 0.81
C ALA A 57 2.38 1.47 0.50
N SER A 58 1.87 0.86 -0.56
CA SER A 58 2.25 -0.50 -1.00
C SER A 58 3.69 -0.55 -1.51
N LEU A 59 4.11 0.42 -2.32
CA LEU A 59 5.51 0.53 -2.78
C LEU A 59 6.47 0.69 -1.59
N ALA A 60 6.15 1.56 -0.64
CA ALA A 60 6.96 1.80 0.56
C ALA A 60 7.06 0.54 1.43
N ALA A 61 5.96 -0.17 1.63
CA ALA A 61 5.93 -1.42 2.40
C ALA A 61 6.82 -2.50 1.76
N GLY A 62 6.73 -2.66 0.43
CA GLY A 62 7.53 -3.62 -0.32
C GLY A 62 9.02 -3.30 -0.28
N ALA A 63 9.38 -2.04 -0.50
CA ALA A 63 10.77 -1.58 -0.43
C ALA A 63 11.35 -1.80 0.97
N THR A 64 10.61 -1.47 2.02
CA THR A 64 11.05 -1.67 3.42
C THR A 64 11.22 -3.16 3.74
N ALA A 65 10.25 -3.98 3.38
CA ALA A 65 10.32 -5.42 3.59
C ALA A 65 11.55 -6.03 2.89
N ALA A 66 11.84 -5.62 1.64
CA ALA A 66 13.01 -6.07 0.90
C ALA A 66 14.33 -5.61 1.52
N ALA A 67 14.40 -4.35 2.00
CA ALA A 67 15.58 -3.81 2.66
C ALA A 67 15.97 -4.61 3.90
N ILE A 68 14.98 -5.05 4.68
CA ILE A 68 15.21 -5.83 5.91
C ILE A 68 15.43 -7.31 5.58
N ALA A 69 14.63 -7.90 4.70
CA ALA A 69 14.70 -9.32 4.38
C ALA A 69 15.99 -9.72 3.62
N ARG A 70 16.55 -8.83 2.82
CA ARG A 70 17.77 -8.94 1.97
C ARG A 70 17.94 -10.25 1.19
N SER A 71 17.84 -11.40 1.85
CA SER A 71 18.08 -12.74 1.27
C SER A 71 16.79 -13.51 0.94
N SER A 72 15.61 -12.94 1.24
CA SER A 72 14.32 -13.63 1.02
C SER A 72 13.41 -12.83 0.09
N PRO A 73 13.42 -13.11 -1.22
CA PRO A 73 12.59 -12.41 -2.19
C PRO A 73 11.09 -12.69 -2.01
N ARG A 74 10.73 -13.69 -1.21
CA ARG A 74 9.33 -14.06 -0.95
C ARG A 74 8.65 -13.14 0.06
N VAL A 75 9.40 -12.50 0.94
CA VAL A 75 8.82 -11.69 2.04
C VAL A 75 7.92 -10.55 1.54
N PRO A 76 8.28 -9.76 0.52
CA PRO A 76 7.37 -8.74 -0.01
C PRO A 76 6.04 -9.31 -0.53
N TRP A 77 6.05 -10.48 -1.16
CA TRP A 77 4.84 -11.15 -1.61
C TRP A 77 3.94 -11.55 -0.43
N VAL A 78 4.54 -12.07 0.63
CA VAL A 78 3.82 -12.40 1.87
C VAL A 78 3.17 -11.15 2.47
N VAL A 79 3.89 -10.03 2.52
CA VAL A 79 3.35 -8.73 2.97
C VAL A 79 2.14 -8.32 2.11
N GLY A 80 2.27 -8.41 0.80
CA GLY A 80 1.18 -8.08 -0.12
C GLY A 80 -0.06 -8.95 0.09
N VAL A 81 0.12 -10.26 0.26
CA VAL A 81 -0.98 -11.20 0.52
C VAL A 81 -1.65 -10.94 1.87
N ILE A 82 -0.88 -10.67 2.92
CA ILE A 82 -1.44 -10.32 4.25
C ILE A 82 -2.28 -9.05 4.15
N LEU A 83 -1.78 -8.02 3.47
CA LEU A 83 -2.53 -6.79 3.23
C LEU A 83 -3.81 -7.06 2.45
N LEU A 84 -3.75 -7.86 1.38
CA LEU A 84 -4.92 -8.22 0.60
C LEU A 84 -5.99 -8.89 1.46
N VAL A 85 -5.61 -9.91 2.23
CA VAL A 85 -6.53 -10.62 3.13
C VAL A 85 -7.12 -9.68 4.18
N ALA A 86 -6.32 -8.76 4.72
CA ALA A 86 -6.78 -7.79 5.71
C ALA A 86 -7.76 -6.75 5.13
N PHE A 87 -7.59 -6.36 3.86
CA PHE A 87 -8.45 -5.35 3.22
C PHE A 87 -9.75 -5.89 2.64
N VAL A 88 -9.80 -7.16 2.24
CA VAL A 88 -11.02 -7.78 1.67
C VAL A 88 -12.27 -7.56 2.55
N PRO A 89 -12.26 -7.83 3.87
CA PRO A 89 -13.45 -7.59 4.71
C PRO A 89 -13.89 -6.13 4.74
N GLY A 90 -12.93 -5.19 4.76
CA GLY A 90 -13.21 -3.76 4.72
C GLY A 90 -13.90 -3.35 3.41
N HIS A 91 -13.38 -3.82 2.28
CA HIS A 91 -13.96 -3.56 0.96
C HIS A 91 -15.36 -4.17 0.81
N LEU A 92 -15.60 -5.36 1.36
CA LEU A 92 -16.92 -5.97 1.35
C LEU A 92 -17.95 -5.14 2.14
N ARG A 93 -17.55 -4.55 3.27
CA ARG A 93 -18.42 -3.70 4.10
C ARG A 93 -18.84 -2.41 3.40
N ILE A 94 -17.96 -1.84 2.58
CA ILE A 94 -18.20 -0.58 1.87
C ILE A 94 -18.54 -0.79 0.40
N TRP A 95 -18.87 -2.03 -0.01
CA TRP A 95 -19.07 -2.39 -1.41
C TRP A 95 -20.09 -1.50 -2.12
N ALA A 96 -21.22 -1.23 -1.45
CA ALA A 96 -22.28 -0.39 -2.01
C ALA A 96 -21.95 1.12 -2.04
N LYS A 97 -20.91 1.55 -1.32
CA LYS A 97 -20.52 2.97 -1.22
C LYS A 97 -19.55 3.40 -2.33
N PHE A 98 -18.86 2.45 -2.93
CA PHE A 98 -17.89 2.69 -4.00
C PHE A 98 -18.25 1.89 -5.25
N PRO A 99 -17.88 2.38 -6.44
CA PRO A 99 -18.08 1.62 -7.66
C PRO A 99 -17.21 0.35 -7.67
N VAL A 100 -17.67 -0.68 -8.36
CA VAL A 100 -16.99 -1.99 -8.44
C VAL A 100 -15.54 -1.85 -8.91
N TRP A 101 -15.29 -0.99 -9.91
CA TRP A 101 -13.93 -0.76 -10.42
C TRP A 101 -12.94 -0.29 -9.34
N TYR A 102 -13.39 0.51 -8.35
CA TYR A 102 -12.56 0.99 -7.26
C TYR A 102 -12.03 -0.18 -6.41
N HIS A 103 -12.93 -1.08 -6.02
CA HIS A 103 -12.55 -2.27 -5.24
C HIS A 103 -11.61 -3.18 -6.02
N LEU A 104 -11.92 -3.42 -7.30
CA LEU A 104 -11.09 -4.27 -8.15
C LEU A 104 -9.69 -3.69 -8.36
N VAL A 105 -9.58 -2.40 -8.69
CA VAL A 105 -8.29 -1.74 -8.86
C VAL A 105 -7.47 -1.81 -7.57
N PHE A 106 -8.05 -1.47 -6.44
CA PHE A 106 -7.33 -1.50 -5.16
C PHE A 106 -6.84 -2.92 -4.82
N LEU A 107 -7.73 -3.89 -4.82
CA LEU A 107 -7.41 -5.25 -4.39
C LEU A 107 -6.47 -5.97 -5.36
N THR A 108 -6.64 -5.79 -6.66
CA THR A 108 -5.79 -6.47 -7.66
C THR A 108 -4.40 -5.86 -7.79
N THR A 109 -4.23 -4.58 -7.50
CA THR A 109 -2.93 -3.90 -7.58
C THR A 109 -2.12 -3.97 -6.29
N LEU A 110 -2.73 -4.29 -5.17
CA LEU A 110 -2.11 -4.26 -3.84
C LEU A 110 -0.87 -5.16 -3.77
N VAL A 111 -1.00 -6.43 -4.11
CA VAL A 111 0.11 -7.41 -4.08
C VAL A 111 1.19 -7.08 -5.11
N PRO A 112 0.87 -6.82 -6.40
CA PRO A 112 1.87 -6.44 -7.39
C PRO A 112 2.64 -5.17 -7.03
N LEU A 113 2.00 -4.16 -6.43
CA LEU A 113 2.67 -2.92 -6.05
C LEU A 113 3.65 -3.12 -4.89
N VAL A 114 3.34 -3.97 -3.92
CA VAL A 114 4.28 -4.34 -2.86
C VAL A 114 5.49 -5.05 -3.46
N ALA A 115 5.28 -6.02 -4.34
CA ALA A 115 6.35 -6.72 -5.03
C ALA A 115 7.19 -5.77 -5.92
N PHE A 116 6.55 -4.83 -6.60
CA PHE A 116 7.23 -3.84 -7.43
C PHE A 116 8.08 -2.87 -6.61
N GLY A 117 7.60 -2.41 -5.45
CA GLY A 117 8.38 -1.59 -4.51
C GLY A 117 9.67 -2.30 -4.07
N ALA A 118 9.59 -3.59 -3.79
CA ALA A 118 10.76 -4.42 -3.49
C ALA A 118 11.73 -4.52 -4.67
N ALA A 119 11.21 -4.70 -5.89
CA ALA A 119 12.03 -4.79 -7.10
C ALA A 119 12.76 -3.48 -7.43
N LEU A 120 12.11 -2.33 -7.22
CA LEU A 120 12.74 -1.01 -7.41
C LEU A 120 13.95 -0.82 -6.49
N LEU A 121 13.84 -1.22 -5.23
CA LEU A 121 14.97 -1.14 -4.29
C LEU A 121 16.11 -2.06 -4.70
N SER A 122 15.82 -3.28 -5.12
CA SER A 122 16.82 -4.25 -5.57
C SER A 122 17.58 -3.76 -6.80
N ARG A 123 16.91 -3.13 -7.75
CA ARG A 123 17.54 -2.53 -8.94
C ARG A 123 18.46 -1.38 -8.57
N ARG A 124 18.05 -0.48 -7.66
CA ARG A 124 18.90 0.62 -7.19
C ARG A 124 20.17 0.11 -6.51
N ALA A 125 20.07 -0.92 -5.69
CA ALA A 125 21.21 -1.53 -5.02
C ALA A 125 22.20 -2.15 -6.03
N ALA A 126 21.72 -2.75 -7.13
CA ALA A 126 22.54 -3.31 -8.18
C ALA A 126 23.31 -2.23 -8.98
N THR A 127 22.67 -1.09 -9.28
CA THR A 127 23.29 0.02 -10.03
C THR A 127 24.26 0.85 -9.18
N ALA A 128 24.11 0.86 -7.86
CA ALA A 128 24.98 1.59 -6.94
C ALA A 128 26.28 0.84 -6.58
N LYS A 129 26.43 -0.42 -7.00
CA LYS A 129 27.64 -1.21 -6.74
C LYS A 129 28.75 -0.77 -7.71
N PRO A 130 29.90 -0.23 -7.23
CA PRO A 130 31.02 0.13 -8.10
C PRO A 130 31.55 -1.12 -8.81
N ALA A 131 31.98 -0.91 -10.04
CA ALA A 131 32.61 -1.95 -10.86
C ALA A 131 33.92 -2.47 -10.21
#